data_9668162e4842313b03dfe6b4b8738def
#
_entry.id   9668162e4842313b03dfe6b4b8738def
#
_cell.length_a   1.000
_cell.length_b   1.000
_cell.length_c   1.000
_cell.angle_alpha   90.00
_cell.angle_beta   90.00
_cell.angle_gamma   90.00
#
_symmetry.space_group_name_H-M   'P 1'
#
loop_
_entity.id
_entity.type
_entity.pdbx_description
1 polymer ?
#
loop_
_entity_poly.entity_id
_entity_poly.type
_entity_poly.pdbx_seq_one_letter_code
_entity_poly.pdbx_strand_id
1 'polypeptide(L)'
;MSTNESINHAARIAQFKFGLIAPVIQDLFPDSSRVAFYKRITEKPIEFPDGNVRKLSYKTLEKWVSLYQKYGIDALMPAERSDKGSTRVLPDTAIEEIFRLKREFPRLNATQIHEQLVRNGFITRAVSVCAVQRFIKRNDLKSARNPNMRDRKAFAEDAFGRMWQADTCYFPYITEDSRSRRVYSVCIIDDHSRLIVGAGLFYSDSAANFQSVLKDAVASYGVPAKLYTDNGAPYVNEQLSLICGAIGTVLLHTKVRDGASKAKIERFWRTTKERWLYGLDMDTVHSLKDFNTLFRDYIRSYNTTFHSGIESTPFDRYKDTKDQIRPPKSREWLDECFLNRISRKVRKDSTVSIDRVSYDAPMQFIGQRVDIRFRPNDMDSAVIITEDGQFPLRQTNKNENCRTKRMGGPVIDYAKMGGAHV
;
A
#
# COMPACT_ATOMS: atom_id res chain seq x y z
N MET A 1 -16.36 25.98 -0.50
CA MET A 1 -16.82 27.33 -0.04
C MET A 1 -18.30 27.23 0.22
N SER A 2 -18.76 27.59 1.42
CA SER A 2 -20.19 27.58 1.76
C SER A 2 -20.93 28.66 0.99
N THR A 3 -22.22 28.47 0.74
CA THR A 3 -23.08 29.42 -0.01
C THR A 3 -23.04 30.84 0.58
N ASN A 4 -22.89 30.96 1.90
CA ASN A 4 -22.77 32.24 2.61
C ASN A 4 -21.44 32.99 2.34
N GLU A 5 -20.33 32.29 2.15
CA GLU A 5 -19.03 32.93 1.82
C GLU A 5 -19.01 33.46 0.39
N SER A 6 -19.69 32.81 -0.56
CA SER A 6 -19.77 33.26 -1.94
C SER A 6 -20.66 34.50 -2.09
N ILE A 7 -21.76 34.58 -1.33
CA ILE A 7 -22.66 35.77 -1.30
C ILE A 7 -21.92 36.98 -0.70
N ASN A 8 -21.20 36.78 0.42
CA ASN A 8 -20.40 37.84 1.04
C ASN A 8 -19.28 38.34 0.12
N HIS A 9 -18.67 37.46 -0.66
CA HIS A 9 -17.65 37.84 -1.63
C HIS A 9 -18.22 38.66 -2.81
N ALA A 10 -19.36 38.25 -3.34
CA ALA A 10 -20.05 39.00 -4.43
C ALA A 10 -20.48 40.40 -4.00
N ALA A 11 -21.01 40.52 -2.77
CA ALA A 11 -21.39 41.82 -2.19
C ALA A 11 -20.17 42.76 -2.02
N ARG A 12 -19.04 42.23 -1.53
CA ARG A 12 -17.77 42.99 -1.40
C ARG A 12 -17.29 43.54 -2.74
N ILE A 13 -17.38 42.75 -3.82
CA ILE A 13 -17.01 43.19 -5.16
C ILE A 13 -17.98 44.29 -5.65
N ALA A 14 -19.29 44.18 -5.41
CA ALA A 14 -20.26 45.18 -5.77
C ALA A 14 -20.03 46.51 -5.05
N GLN A 15 -19.76 46.46 -3.74
CA GLN A 15 -19.38 47.62 -2.93
C GLN A 15 -18.10 48.29 -3.44
N PHE A 16 -17.10 47.52 -3.77
CA PHE A 16 -15.84 48.01 -4.33
C PHE A 16 -16.06 48.71 -5.68
N LYS A 17 -16.82 48.11 -6.61
CA LYS A 17 -17.19 48.75 -7.89
C LYS A 17 -17.97 50.03 -7.68
N PHE A 18 -18.92 50.04 -6.73
CA PHE A 18 -19.66 51.23 -6.36
C PHE A 18 -18.73 52.31 -5.85
N GLY A 19 -17.77 52.04 -4.98
CA GLY A 19 -16.77 52.99 -4.49
C GLY A 19 -16.01 53.70 -5.62
N LEU A 20 -15.69 52.99 -6.70
CA LEU A 20 -15.02 53.57 -7.88
C LEU A 20 -15.90 54.52 -8.71
N ILE A 21 -17.22 54.35 -8.69
CA ILE A 21 -18.18 55.17 -9.47
C ILE A 21 -18.96 56.16 -8.62
N ALA A 22 -18.92 56.03 -7.28
CA ALA A 22 -19.68 56.88 -6.36
C ALA A 22 -19.47 58.39 -6.58
N PRO A 23 -18.24 58.90 -6.83
CA PRO A 23 -18.04 60.32 -7.10
C PRO A 23 -18.87 60.84 -8.30
N VAL A 24 -19.03 60.01 -9.35
CA VAL A 24 -19.83 60.39 -10.52
C VAL A 24 -21.33 60.31 -10.25
N ILE A 25 -21.77 59.36 -9.42
CA ILE A 25 -23.17 59.23 -9.02
C ILE A 25 -23.60 60.41 -8.15
N GLN A 26 -22.68 60.89 -7.30
CA GLN A 26 -22.91 62.02 -6.39
C GLN A 26 -22.58 63.38 -7.00
N ASP A 27 -22.14 63.43 -8.25
CA ASP A 27 -21.67 64.64 -8.96
C ASP A 27 -20.52 65.37 -8.22
N LEU A 28 -19.69 64.60 -7.47
CA LEU A 28 -18.58 65.07 -6.64
C LEU A 28 -17.22 64.61 -7.23
N PHE A 29 -16.90 65.01 -8.46
CA PHE A 29 -15.60 64.69 -9.09
C PHE A 29 -14.93 65.98 -9.57
N PRO A 30 -13.60 66.08 -9.43
CA PRO A 30 -12.87 67.35 -9.74
C PRO A 30 -12.50 67.49 -11.21
N ASP A 31 -12.80 66.53 -12.05
CA ASP A 31 -12.39 66.48 -13.45
C ASP A 31 -13.35 67.28 -14.33
N SER A 32 -12.87 67.79 -15.50
CA SER A 32 -13.63 68.62 -16.44
C SER A 32 -14.82 67.85 -17.09
N SER A 33 -14.85 66.57 -17.03
CA SER A 33 -15.94 65.74 -17.54
C SER A 33 -15.93 64.32 -16.89
N ARG A 34 -17.08 63.61 -16.90
CA ARG A 34 -17.22 62.25 -16.47
C ARG A 34 -16.21 61.30 -17.17
N VAL A 35 -15.98 61.53 -18.47
CA VAL A 35 -15.02 60.71 -19.25
C VAL A 35 -13.58 60.99 -18.81
N ALA A 36 -13.23 62.23 -18.46
CA ALA A 36 -11.92 62.57 -17.93
C ALA A 36 -11.67 61.88 -16.58
N PHE A 37 -12.67 61.88 -15.69
CA PHE A 37 -12.65 61.14 -14.42
C PHE A 37 -12.42 59.65 -14.64
N TYR A 38 -13.20 59.00 -15.51
CA TYR A 38 -13.03 57.55 -15.77
C TYR A 38 -11.65 57.23 -16.32
N LYS A 39 -11.08 58.01 -17.22
CA LYS A 39 -9.75 57.82 -17.76
C LYS A 39 -8.69 57.92 -16.66
N ARG A 40 -8.78 58.92 -15.78
CA ARG A 40 -7.87 59.09 -14.65
C ARG A 40 -7.90 57.90 -13.71
N ILE A 41 -9.08 57.40 -13.31
CA ILE A 41 -9.21 56.25 -12.40
C ILE A 41 -8.67 54.99 -13.03
N THR A 42 -8.80 54.80 -14.34
CA THR A 42 -8.38 53.61 -15.05
C THR A 42 -6.95 53.68 -15.64
N GLU A 43 -6.22 54.77 -15.37
CA GLU A 43 -4.85 54.97 -15.84
C GLU A 43 -3.91 53.90 -15.30
N LYS A 44 -4.05 53.59 -14.01
CA LYS A 44 -3.30 52.54 -13.31
C LYS A 44 -4.12 51.25 -13.14
N PRO A 45 -3.48 50.10 -13.10
CA PRO A 45 -4.16 48.85 -12.70
C PRO A 45 -4.78 48.98 -11.31
N ILE A 46 -5.96 48.43 -11.13
CA ILE A 46 -6.76 48.50 -9.90
C ILE A 46 -6.76 47.14 -9.22
N GLU A 47 -6.42 47.11 -7.94
CA GLU A 47 -6.48 45.91 -7.10
C GLU A 47 -7.92 45.69 -6.60
N PHE A 48 -8.45 44.50 -6.85
CA PHE A 48 -9.79 44.08 -6.45
C PHE A 48 -9.79 43.38 -5.10
N PRO A 49 -10.94 43.32 -4.39
CA PRO A 49 -11.06 42.61 -3.12
C PRO A 49 -10.76 41.11 -3.19
N ASP A 50 -10.63 40.54 -4.38
CA ASP A 50 -10.24 39.16 -4.63
C ASP A 50 -8.70 38.97 -4.75
N GLY A 51 -7.92 40.05 -4.48
CA GLY A 51 -6.46 40.08 -4.61
C GLY A 51 -5.94 40.14 -6.05
N ASN A 52 -6.82 40.19 -7.04
CA ASN A 52 -6.41 40.30 -8.45
C ASN A 52 -6.24 41.74 -8.88
N VAL A 53 -5.12 42.05 -9.51
CA VAL A 53 -4.86 43.37 -10.13
C VAL A 53 -5.36 43.36 -11.58
N ARG A 54 -6.27 44.28 -11.93
CA ARG A 54 -6.89 44.35 -13.26
C ARG A 54 -6.74 45.71 -13.87
N LYS A 55 -6.38 45.77 -15.17
CA LYS A 55 -6.42 47.01 -15.94
C LYS A 55 -7.82 47.18 -16.54
N LEU A 56 -8.54 48.17 -16.08
CA LEU A 56 -9.89 48.45 -16.55
C LEU A 56 -9.86 49.45 -17.72
N SER A 57 -10.85 49.35 -18.62
CA SER A 57 -11.14 50.38 -19.58
C SER A 57 -12.08 51.43 -18.96
N TYR A 58 -11.92 52.68 -19.31
CA TYR A 58 -12.84 53.77 -18.89
C TYR A 58 -14.31 53.45 -19.24
N LYS A 59 -14.57 52.77 -20.35
CA LYS A 59 -15.89 52.27 -20.74
C LYS A 59 -16.50 51.28 -19.73
N THR A 60 -15.66 50.62 -18.96
CA THR A 60 -16.12 49.68 -17.93
C THR A 60 -16.77 50.46 -16.77
N LEU A 61 -16.18 51.56 -16.36
CA LEU A 61 -16.74 52.42 -15.31
C LEU A 61 -18.04 53.07 -15.81
N GLU A 62 -18.05 53.58 -17.04
CA GLU A 62 -19.25 54.13 -17.68
C GLU A 62 -20.40 53.11 -17.70
N LYS A 63 -20.11 51.87 -18.07
CA LYS A 63 -21.09 50.78 -18.02
C LYS A 63 -21.59 50.52 -16.59
N TRP A 64 -20.71 50.54 -15.59
CA TRP A 64 -21.12 50.36 -14.20
C TRP A 64 -22.00 51.48 -13.69
N VAL A 65 -21.75 52.74 -14.06
CA VAL A 65 -22.61 53.85 -13.75
C VAL A 65 -24.00 53.64 -14.34
N SER A 66 -24.08 53.31 -15.63
CA SER A 66 -25.35 53.03 -16.31
C SER A 66 -26.12 51.86 -15.66
N LEU A 67 -25.42 50.78 -15.30
CA LEU A 67 -26.02 49.62 -14.62
C LEU A 67 -26.54 50.00 -13.24
N TYR A 68 -25.76 50.75 -12.46
CA TYR A 68 -26.16 51.19 -11.12
C TYR A 68 -27.38 52.13 -11.18
N GLN A 69 -27.39 53.10 -12.08
CA GLN A 69 -28.51 54.03 -12.25
C GLN A 69 -29.82 53.35 -12.67
N LYS A 70 -29.71 52.24 -13.41
CA LYS A 70 -30.87 51.50 -13.92
C LYS A 70 -31.39 50.44 -12.96
N TYR A 71 -30.49 49.74 -12.26
CA TYR A 71 -30.82 48.51 -11.51
C TYR A 71 -30.27 48.47 -10.07
N GLY A 72 -29.61 49.56 -9.61
CA GLY A 72 -29.04 49.62 -8.27
C GLY A 72 -27.74 48.80 -8.07
N ILE A 73 -27.33 48.64 -6.79
CA ILE A 73 -26.07 48.03 -6.43
C ILE A 73 -26.00 46.53 -6.81
N ASP A 74 -27.12 45.85 -6.87
CA ASP A 74 -27.19 44.43 -7.20
C ASP A 74 -26.72 44.16 -8.64
N ALA A 75 -26.89 45.10 -9.55
CA ALA A 75 -26.38 45.01 -10.92
C ALA A 75 -24.85 45.07 -11.02
N LEU A 76 -24.16 45.52 -9.96
CA LEU A 76 -22.70 45.51 -9.87
C LEU A 76 -22.12 44.19 -9.34
N MET A 77 -22.96 43.30 -8.81
CA MET A 77 -22.52 41.99 -8.39
C MET A 77 -21.97 41.20 -9.59
N PRO A 78 -20.97 40.36 -9.40
CA PRO A 78 -20.53 39.44 -10.44
C PRO A 78 -21.68 38.53 -10.86
N ALA A 79 -22.12 38.62 -12.10
CA ALA A 79 -23.11 37.72 -12.63
C ALA A 79 -22.54 36.29 -12.68
N GLU A 80 -23.29 35.31 -12.20
CA GLU A 80 -22.96 33.93 -12.50
C GLU A 80 -23.04 33.71 -14.02
N ARG A 81 -22.05 33.01 -14.54
CA ARG A 81 -22.06 32.65 -15.95
C ARG A 81 -23.30 31.79 -16.24
N SER A 82 -24.12 32.24 -17.20
CA SER A 82 -25.31 31.50 -17.65
C SER A 82 -24.98 30.11 -18.25
N ASP A 83 -23.72 29.91 -18.66
CA ASP A 83 -23.21 28.65 -19.18
C ASP A 83 -22.55 27.75 -18.10
N LYS A 84 -22.64 28.13 -16.80
CA LYS A 84 -22.18 27.31 -15.69
C LYS A 84 -23.10 26.09 -15.59
N GLY A 85 -22.65 24.98 -16.13
CA GLY A 85 -23.42 23.76 -16.17
C GLY A 85 -23.60 23.16 -17.56
N SER A 86 -23.54 23.94 -18.62
CA SER A 86 -23.61 23.46 -20.00
C SER A 86 -22.24 23.10 -20.56
N THR A 87 -22.18 22.13 -21.44
CA THR A 87 -20.97 21.82 -22.22
C THR A 87 -21.17 22.36 -23.63
N ARG A 88 -20.35 23.34 -24.04
CA ARG A 88 -20.37 23.88 -25.41
C ARG A 88 -19.92 22.89 -26.48
N VAL A 89 -19.30 21.79 -26.07
CA VAL A 89 -18.57 20.87 -26.95
C VAL A 89 -19.30 19.54 -27.13
N LEU A 90 -20.15 19.15 -26.17
CA LEU A 90 -20.94 17.93 -26.23
C LEU A 90 -22.39 18.27 -26.61
N PRO A 91 -22.89 17.78 -27.74
CA PRO A 91 -24.30 17.95 -28.11
C PRO A 91 -25.21 17.15 -27.15
N ASP A 92 -26.46 17.53 -27.04
CA ASP A 92 -27.42 16.94 -26.12
C ASP A 92 -27.59 15.42 -26.34
N THR A 93 -27.55 14.99 -27.60
CA THR A 93 -27.58 13.55 -27.95
C THR A 93 -26.40 12.77 -27.39
N ALA A 94 -25.20 13.37 -27.36
CA ALA A 94 -24.03 12.74 -26.75
C ALA A 94 -24.13 12.74 -25.21
N ILE A 95 -24.74 13.74 -24.63
CA ILE A 95 -24.98 13.84 -23.19
C ILE A 95 -25.95 12.72 -22.75
N GLU A 96 -27.06 12.54 -23.45
CA GLU A 96 -28.03 11.47 -23.20
C GLU A 96 -27.37 10.08 -23.29
N GLU A 97 -26.55 9.89 -24.32
CA GLU A 97 -25.81 8.65 -24.53
C GLU A 97 -24.78 8.40 -23.42
N ILE A 98 -24.08 9.43 -22.91
CA ILE A 98 -23.19 9.29 -21.76
C ILE A 98 -23.97 8.82 -20.52
N PHE A 99 -25.13 9.39 -20.24
CA PHE A 99 -25.97 8.94 -19.12
C PHE A 99 -26.47 7.50 -19.32
N ARG A 100 -26.88 7.13 -20.55
CA ARG A 100 -27.28 5.77 -20.88
C ARG A 100 -26.13 4.79 -20.65
N LEU A 101 -24.95 5.05 -21.22
CA LEU A 101 -23.76 4.22 -21.09
C LEU A 101 -23.32 4.06 -19.63
N LYS A 102 -23.39 5.13 -18.85
CA LYS A 102 -23.04 5.08 -17.43
C LYS A 102 -24.06 4.29 -16.58
N ARG A 103 -25.32 4.25 -16.98
CA ARG A 103 -26.37 3.46 -16.33
C ARG A 103 -26.24 1.98 -16.66
N GLU A 104 -26.07 1.65 -17.94
CA GLU A 104 -25.97 0.26 -18.41
C GLU A 104 -24.59 -0.36 -18.11
N PHE A 105 -23.54 0.43 -18.26
CA PHE A 105 -22.16 0.00 -18.10
C PHE A 105 -21.37 0.92 -17.12
N PRO A 106 -21.64 0.87 -15.82
CA PRO A 106 -21.06 1.80 -14.83
C PRO A 106 -19.53 1.82 -14.80
N ARG A 107 -18.88 0.76 -15.28
CA ARG A 107 -17.41 0.61 -15.28
C ARG A 107 -16.70 1.29 -16.46
N LEU A 108 -17.43 1.71 -17.49
CA LEU A 108 -16.80 2.40 -18.62
C LEU A 108 -16.10 3.66 -18.15
N ASN A 109 -14.84 3.79 -18.52
CA ASN A 109 -14.06 5.02 -18.27
C ASN A 109 -14.34 6.05 -19.38
N ALA A 110 -13.89 7.28 -19.17
CA ALA A 110 -14.17 8.39 -20.11
C ALA A 110 -13.57 8.14 -21.50
N THR A 111 -12.45 7.45 -21.61
CA THR A 111 -11.83 7.12 -22.90
C THR A 111 -12.70 6.14 -23.68
N GLN A 112 -13.16 5.08 -23.01
CA GLN A 112 -14.06 4.09 -23.62
C GLN A 112 -15.41 4.69 -24.05
N ILE A 113 -15.96 5.59 -23.22
CA ILE A 113 -17.20 6.32 -23.56
C ILE A 113 -16.95 7.23 -24.77
N HIS A 114 -15.85 7.99 -24.79
CA HIS A 114 -15.49 8.82 -25.92
C HIS A 114 -15.36 8.00 -27.22
N GLU A 115 -14.67 6.86 -27.19
CA GLU A 115 -14.53 5.97 -28.35
C GLU A 115 -15.90 5.45 -28.86
N GLN A 116 -16.83 5.12 -27.96
CA GLN A 116 -18.17 4.70 -28.32
C GLN A 116 -18.99 5.85 -28.93
N LEU A 117 -18.89 7.04 -28.34
CA LEU A 117 -19.57 8.24 -28.89
C LEU A 117 -19.07 8.59 -30.29
N VAL A 118 -17.75 8.46 -30.55
CA VAL A 118 -17.17 8.68 -31.89
C VAL A 118 -17.61 7.58 -32.85
N ARG A 119 -17.56 6.32 -32.42
CA ARG A 119 -17.96 5.18 -33.25
C ARG A 119 -19.42 5.24 -33.68
N ASN A 120 -20.27 5.68 -32.76
CA ASN A 120 -21.72 5.77 -32.98
C ASN A 120 -22.15 7.13 -33.60
N GLY A 121 -21.20 8.01 -33.94
CA GLY A 121 -21.47 9.29 -34.61
C GLY A 121 -22.07 10.40 -33.75
N PHE A 122 -22.12 10.24 -32.42
CA PHE A 122 -22.65 11.27 -31.52
C PHE A 122 -21.69 12.46 -31.38
N ILE A 123 -20.38 12.23 -31.54
CA ILE A 123 -19.35 13.28 -31.55
C ILE A 123 -18.30 12.98 -32.62
N THR A 124 -17.58 14.02 -33.06
CA THR A 124 -16.42 13.87 -33.91
C THR A 124 -15.14 13.63 -33.10
N ARG A 125 -14.07 13.16 -33.75
CA ARG A 125 -12.74 13.01 -33.11
C ARG A 125 -12.11 14.33 -32.64
N ALA A 126 -12.62 15.49 -33.13
CA ALA A 126 -12.20 16.82 -32.68
C ALA A 126 -12.59 17.09 -31.22
N VAL A 127 -13.63 16.42 -30.69
CA VAL A 127 -14.00 16.50 -29.29
C VAL A 127 -12.99 15.71 -28.45
N SER A 128 -12.33 16.38 -27.50
CA SER A 128 -11.31 15.74 -26.67
C SER A 128 -11.90 14.81 -25.61
N VAL A 129 -11.17 13.72 -25.27
CA VAL A 129 -11.51 12.85 -24.12
C VAL A 129 -11.67 13.66 -22.84
N CYS A 130 -10.89 14.75 -22.67
CA CYS A 130 -10.98 15.63 -21.50
C CYS A 130 -12.35 16.30 -21.36
N ALA A 131 -13.07 16.55 -22.46
CA ALA A 131 -14.43 17.09 -22.40
C ALA A 131 -15.39 16.09 -21.76
N VAL A 132 -15.30 14.81 -22.15
CA VAL A 132 -16.09 13.71 -21.57
C VAL A 132 -15.70 13.49 -20.10
N GLN A 133 -14.40 13.53 -19.76
CA GLN A 133 -13.93 13.41 -18.37
C GLN A 133 -14.50 14.52 -17.46
N ARG A 134 -14.44 15.77 -17.93
CA ARG A 134 -14.99 16.91 -17.17
C ARG A 134 -16.50 16.78 -16.98
N PHE A 135 -17.21 16.34 -18.03
CA PHE A 135 -18.65 16.10 -17.94
C PHE A 135 -19.00 15.03 -16.92
N ILE A 136 -18.34 13.85 -16.98
CA ILE A 136 -18.51 12.76 -16.03
C ILE A 136 -18.22 13.21 -14.60
N LYS A 137 -17.11 13.93 -14.39
CA LYS A 137 -16.70 14.44 -13.07
C LYS A 137 -17.72 15.45 -12.53
N ARG A 138 -18.21 16.35 -13.36
CA ARG A 138 -19.14 17.42 -12.99
C ARG A 138 -20.51 16.89 -12.58
N ASN A 139 -21.00 15.87 -13.29
CA ASN A 139 -22.29 15.23 -13.00
C ASN A 139 -22.17 14.08 -12.01
N ASP A 140 -21.02 13.91 -11.34
CA ASP A 140 -20.73 12.85 -10.37
C ASP A 140 -21.00 11.43 -10.89
N LEU A 141 -20.86 11.21 -12.20
CA LEU A 141 -21.06 9.95 -12.87
C LEU A 141 -19.84 9.02 -12.64
N LYS A 142 -19.57 8.72 -11.37
CA LYS A 142 -18.43 7.87 -10.99
C LYS A 142 -18.58 6.48 -11.57
N SER A 143 -17.48 5.90 -12.01
CA SER A 143 -17.44 4.48 -12.38
C SER A 143 -17.71 3.66 -11.13
N ALA A 144 -18.76 2.86 -11.13
CA ALA A 144 -18.97 1.85 -10.11
C ALA A 144 -17.85 0.80 -10.25
N ARG A 145 -16.82 0.89 -9.43
CA ARG A 145 -15.71 -0.07 -9.46
C ARG A 145 -16.14 -1.48 -9.11
N ASN A 146 -17.26 -1.61 -8.41
CA ASN A 146 -17.81 -2.91 -8.03
C ASN A 146 -19.35 -2.84 -7.93
N PRO A 147 -20.11 -3.30 -8.95
CA PRO A 147 -21.58 -3.37 -8.86
C PRO A 147 -22.06 -4.33 -7.77
N ASN A 148 -21.22 -5.26 -7.32
CA ASN A 148 -21.43 -6.14 -6.18
C ASN A 148 -20.65 -5.58 -4.96
N MET A 149 -20.88 -4.35 -4.58
CA MET A 149 -20.39 -3.85 -3.30
C MET A 149 -20.99 -4.72 -2.19
N ARG A 150 -20.18 -5.65 -1.67
CA ARG A 150 -20.50 -6.33 -0.44
C ARG A 150 -20.57 -5.28 0.65
N ASP A 151 -21.59 -5.36 1.46
CA ASP A 151 -21.73 -4.49 2.63
C ASP A 151 -20.50 -4.70 3.52
N ARG A 152 -19.61 -3.70 3.54
CA ARG A 152 -18.35 -3.77 4.27
C ARG A 152 -18.45 -2.85 5.46
N LYS A 153 -18.52 -3.47 6.64
CA LYS A 153 -18.42 -2.73 7.90
C LYS A 153 -16.96 -2.56 8.28
N ALA A 154 -16.59 -1.36 8.69
CA ALA A 154 -15.31 -1.13 9.35
C ALA A 154 -15.27 -2.01 10.61
N PHE A 155 -14.22 -2.82 10.75
CA PHE A 155 -14.04 -3.67 11.92
C PHE A 155 -12.64 -3.47 12.52
N ALA A 156 -12.50 -3.75 13.78
CA ALA A 156 -11.24 -3.96 14.47
C ALA A 156 -11.44 -5.11 15.46
N GLU A 157 -10.42 -5.92 15.63
CA GLU A 157 -10.40 -6.94 16.68
C GLU A 157 -10.49 -6.25 18.05
N ASP A 158 -11.05 -6.93 19.02
CA ASP A 158 -11.37 -6.41 20.36
C ASP A 158 -10.15 -6.32 21.28
N ALA A 159 -9.11 -7.12 21.04
CA ALA A 159 -7.91 -7.16 21.85
C ALA A 159 -6.64 -7.41 21.02
N PHE A 160 -5.50 -7.03 21.61
CA PHE A 160 -4.17 -7.30 21.06
C PHE A 160 -3.94 -8.81 20.86
N GLY A 161 -3.30 -9.16 19.74
CA GLY A 161 -2.95 -10.54 19.41
C GLY A 161 -4.10 -11.40 18.89
N ARG A 162 -5.32 -10.86 18.76
CA ARG A 162 -6.42 -11.59 18.10
C ARG A 162 -6.17 -11.80 16.63
N MET A 163 -5.60 -10.82 15.95
CA MET A 163 -5.20 -10.93 14.54
C MET A 163 -4.01 -10.04 14.22
N TRP A 164 -2.98 -10.63 13.64
CA TRP A 164 -1.90 -9.90 13.01
C TRP A 164 -2.06 -9.90 11.49
N GLN A 165 -1.80 -8.77 10.85
CA GLN A 165 -1.76 -8.64 9.39
C GLN A 165 -0.31 -8.50 8.95
N ALA A 166 0.10 -9.26 7.94
CA ALA A 166 1.44 -9.19 7.38
C ALA A 166 1.43 -8.81 5.90
N ASP A 167 2.44 -8.06 5.50
CA ASP A 167 2.60 -7.62 4.12
C ASP A 167 4.05 -7.28 3.80
N THR A 168 4.39 -7.36 2.51
CA THR A 168 5.69 -6.96 1.97
C THR A 168 5.51 -5.74 1.06
N CYS A 169 6.33 -4.71 1.27
CA CYS A 169 6.34 -3.51 0.45
C CYS A 169 7.69 -3.32 -0.24
N TYR A 170 7.66 -2.89 -1.50
CA TYR A 170 8.87 -2.51 -2.24
C TYR A 170 9.38 -1.15 -1.77
N PHE A 171 10.64 -1.12 -1.38
CA PHE A 171 11.39 0.07 -1.01
C PHE A 171 12.38 0.46 -2.12
N PRO A 172 13.06 1.63 -2.02
CA PRO A 172 14.07 2.05 -2.98
C PRO A 172 15.21 1.06 -3.13
N TYR A 173 15.96 1.23 -4.21
CA TYR A 173 17.25 0.55 -4.36
C TYR A 173 18.29 1.24 -3.48
N ILE A 174 19.20 0.45 -2.93
CA ILE A 174 20.41 0.95 -2.29
C ILE A 174 21.64 0.35 -2.98
N THR A 175 22.74 1.09 -2.96
CA THR A 175 24.02 0.63 -3.54
C THR A 175 24.93 0.21 -2.40
N GLU A 176 25.25 -1.09 -2.34
CA GLU A 176 26.18 -1.68 -1.38
C GLU A 176 27.18 -2.53 -2.15
N ASP A 177 28.48 -2.45 -1.85
CA ASP A 177 29.56 -3.13 -2.57
C ASP A 177 29.50 -2.93 -4.08
N SER A 178 29.26 -1.70 -4.54
CA SER A 178 29.13 -1.31 -5.95
C SER A 178 27.98 -2.04 -6.70
N ARG A 179 27.03 -2.64 -5.97
CA ARG A 179 25.85 -3.29 -6.54
C ARG A 179 24.58 -2.61 -6.08
N SER A 180 23.78 -2.17 -7.05
CA SER A 180 22.45 -1.64 -6.79
C SER A 180 21.46 -2.78 -6.60
N ARG A 181 20.80 -2.85 -5.43
CA ARG A 181 19.84 -3.90 -5.08
C ARG A 181 18.54 -3.28 -4.58
N ARG A 182 17.43 -3.86 -5.01
CA ARG A 182 16.11 -3.48 -4.49
C ARG A 182 15.96 -3.97 -3.05
N VAL A 183 15.36 -3.10 -2.21
CA VAL A 183 15.04 -3.47 -0.84
C VAL A 183 13.56 -3.82 -0.72
N TYR A 184 13.27 -4.84 0.06
CA TYR A 184 11.94 -5.34 0.40
C TYR A 184 11.72 -5.12 1.89
N SER A 185 10.62 -4.50 2.24
CA SER A 185 10.24 -4.31 3.64
C SER A 185 9.13 -5.27 4.02
N VAL A 186 9.39 -6.12 5.00
CA VAL A 186 8.40 -7.02 5.60
C VAL A 186 7.91 -6.39 6.89
N CYS A 187 6.60 -6.27 7.08
CA CYS A 187 6.01 -5.81 8.34
C CYS A 187 4.82 -6.65 8.77
N ILE A 188 4.65 -6.70 10.09
CA ILE A 188 3.52 -7.32 10.77
C ILE A 188 2.89 -6.28 11.70
N ILE A 189 1.61 -6.01 11.50
CA ILE A 189 0.81 -5.07 12.31
C ILE A 189 -0.28 -5.81 13.08
N ASP A 190 -0.48 -5.44 14.32
CA ASP A 190 -1.63 -5.91 15.09
C ASP A 190 -2.91 -5.17 14.70
N ASP A 191 -3.98 -5.91 14.47
CA ASP A 191 -5.26 -5.37 13.99
C ASP A 191 -5.95 -4.45 15.00
N HIS A 192 -5.85 -4.77 16.29
CA HIS A 192 -6.47 -3.99 17.37
C HIS A 192 -5.71 -2.70 17.65
N SER A 193 -4.43 -2.83 17.99
CA SER A 193 -3.62 -1.71 18.49
C SER A 193 -2.95 -0.88 17.41
N ARG A 194 -2.85 -1.39 16.18
CA ARG A 194 -2.01 -0.83 15.10
C ARG A 194 -0.51 -0.88 15.39
N LEU A 195 -0.10 -1.56 16.46
CA LEU A 195 1.31 -1.75 16.81
C LEU A 195 2.01 -2.54 15.70
N ILE A 196 3.16 -2.06 15.25
CA ILE A 196 4.04 -2.87 14.41
C ILE A 196 4.81 -3.81 15.34
N VAL A 197 4.44 -5.07 15.29
CA VAL A 197 5.02 -6.14 16.13
C VAL A 197 6.26 -6.78 15.51
N GLY A 198 6.41 -6.69 14.18
CA GLY A 198 7.58 -7.18 13.46
C GLY A 198 7.86 -6.33 12.24
N ALA A 199 9.12 -6.02 11.99
CA ALA A 199 9.55 -5.28 10.81
C ALA A 199 11.01 -5.60 10.45
N GLY A 200 11.31 -5.65 9.15
CA GLY A 200 12.68 -5.82 8.67
C GLY A 200 12.82 -5.50 7.20
N LEU A 201 14.03 -5.07 6.80
CA LEU A 201 14.41 -4.79 5.42
C LEU A 201 15.37 -5.88 4.92
N PHE A 202 15.15 -6.34 3.70
CA PHE A 202 15.86 -7.45 3.08
C PHE A 202 16.13 -7.17 1.60
N TYR A 203 17.10 -7.89 1.01
CA TYR A 203 17.36 -7.86 -0.44
C TYR A 203 16.49 -8.84 -1.24
N SER A 204 15.65 -9.61 -0.59
CA SER A 204 14.74 -10.54 -1.26
C SER A 204 13.42 -10.65 -0.52
N ASP A 205 12.35 -10.88 -1.28
CA ASP A 205 11.04 -11.24 -0.77
C ASP A 205 10.97 -12.77 -0.66
N SER A 206 11.47 -13.31 0.45
CA SER A 206 11.54 -14.75 0.68
C SER A 206 10.73 -15.19 1.90
N ALA A 207 10.23 -16.42 1.86
CA ALA A 207 9.55 -17.03 3.00
C ALA A 207 10.43 -17.06 4.26
N ALA A 208 11.74 -17.29 4.11
CA ALA A 208 12.69 -17.32 5.22
C ALA A 208 12.81 -15.96 5.92
N ASN A 209 12.83 -14.86 5.16
CA ASN A 209 12.85 -13.51 5.72
C ASN A 209 11.56 -13.20 6.50
N PHE A 210 10.42 -13.59 5.95
CA PHE A 210 9.14 -13.45 6.65
C PHE A 210 9.09 -14.30 7.94
N GLN A 211 9.55 -15.54 7.87
CA GLN A 211 9.63 -16.44 9.03
C GLN A 211 10.50 -15.85 10.15
N SER A 212 11.63 -15.22 9.80
CA SER A 212 12.49 -14.53 10.77
C SER A 212 11.76 -13.39 11.47
N VAL A 213 11.10 -12.52 10.71
CA VAL A 213 10.33 -11.40 11.27
C VAL A 213 9.17 -11.89 12.14
N LEU A 214 8.46 -12.94 11.71
CA LEU A 214 7.37 -13.55 12.48
C LEU A 214 7.87 -14.17 13.79
N LYS A 215 9.01 -14.87 13.75
CA LYS A 215 9.63 -15.45 14.94
C LYS A 215 9.98 -14.42 15.98
N ASP A 216 10.63 -13.33 15.56
CA ASP A 216 11.01 -12.22 16.44
C ASP A 216 9.78 -11.52 17.02
N ALA A 217 8.72 -11.34 16.20
CA ALA A 217 7.45 -10.79 16.66
C ALA A 217 6.80 -11.69 17.73
N VAL A 218 6.73 -13.00 17.49
CA VAL A 218 6.17 -13.97 18.47
C VAL A 218 7.00 -14.02 19.74
N ALA A 219 8.33 -13.97 19.63
CA ALA A 219 9.22 -13.96 20.80
C ALA A 219 9.02 -12.71 21.67
N SER A 220 8.76 -11.56 21.04
CA SER A 220 8.66 -10.26 21.73
C SER A 220 7.26 -9.95 22.26
N TYR A 221 6.23 -10.36 21.53
CA TYR A 221 4.85 -9.93 21.79
C TYR A 221 3.87 -11.08 22.07
N GLY A 222 4.26 -12.33 21.87
CA GLY A 222 3.40 -13.50 22.08
C GLY A 222 2.85 -14.08 20.77
N VAL A 223 2.02 -15.12 20.91
CA VAL A 223 1.48 -15.91 19.79
C VAL A 223 0.11 -15.37 19.37
N PRO A 224 -0.05 -14.85 18.14
CA PRO A 224 -1.35 -14.35 17.69
C PRO A 224 -2.35 -15.49 17.47
N ALA A 225 -3.63 -15.23 17.68
CA ALA A 225 -4.68 -16.21 17.38
C ALA A 225 -4.84 -16.42 15.87
N LYS A 226 -4.71 -15.34 15.07
CA LYS A 226 -4.83 -15.35 13.61
C LYS A 226 -3.66 -14.59 12.98
N LEU A 227 -3.15 -15.12 11.88
CA LEU A 227 -2.21 -14.42 10.98
C LEU A 227 -2.88 -14.25 9.62
N TYR A 228 -3.04 -13.02 9.18
CA TYR A 228 -3.73 -12.66 7.93
C TYR A 228 -2.73 -12.10 6.92
N THR A 229 -2.60 -12.75 5.77
CA THR A 229 -1.64 -12.43 4.71
C THR A 229 -2.32 -12.33 3.35
N ASP A 230 -1.61 -11.86 2.33
CA ASP A 230 -2.04 -12.05 0.95
C ASP A 230 -1.68 -13.45 0.41
N ASN A 231 -1.93 -13.65 -0.89
CA ASN A 231 -1.59 -14.89 -1.59
C ASN A 231 -0.21 -14.83 -2.27
N GLY A 232 0.71 -13.99 -1.79
CA GLY A 232 2.08 -13.92 -2.29
C GLY A 232 2.88 -15.18 -1.96
N ALA A 233 3.88 -15.50 -2.78
CA ALA A 233 4.71 -16.70 -2.60
C ALA A 233 5.38 -16.80 -1.22
N PRO A 234 5.82 -15.71 -0.56
CA PRO A 234 6.36 -15.80 0.80
C PRO A 234 5.37 -16.29 1.85
N TYR A 235 4.06 -16.15 1.58
CA TYR A 235 2.97 -16.44 2.51
C TYR A 235 2.21 -17.72 2.18
N VAL A 236 2.18 -18.13 0.91
CA VAL A 236 1.50 -19.37 0.47
C VAL A 236 2.53 -20.45 0.26
N ASN A 237 2.97 -21.05 1.37
CA ASN A 237 3.90 -22.16 1.34
C ASN A 237 3.64 -23.12 2.52
N GLU A 238 4.04 -24.39 2.33
CA GLU A 238 3.84 -25.46 3.31
C GLU A 238 4.54 -25.15 4.64
N GLN A 239 5.72 -24.55 4.61
CA GLN A 239 6.50 -24.26 5.82
C GLN A 239 5.77 -23.27 6.74
N LEU A 240 5.21 -22.20 6.19
CA LEU A 240 4.43 -21.24 7.00
C LEU A 240 3.20 -21.89 7.61
N SER A 241 2.51 -22.75 6.86
CA SER A 241 1.37 -23.50 7.37
C SER A 241 1.76 -24.43 8.53
N LEU A 242 2.89 -25.12 8.42
CA LEU A 242 3.43 -25.96 9.48
C LEU A 242 3.83 -25.16 10.71
N ILE A 243 4.50 -24.02 10.53
CA ILE A 243 4.87 -23.12 11.62
C ILE A 243 3.63 -22.62 12.34
N CYS A 244 2.63 -22.08 11.59
CA CYS A 244 1.38 -21.58 12.17
C CYS A 244 0.64 -22.68 12.93
N GLY A 245 0.57 -23.90 12.39
CA GLY A 245 0.01 -25.07 13.09
C GLY A 245 0.77 -25.41 14.37
N ALA A 246 2.11 -25.40 14.35
CA ALA A 246 2.95 -25.70 15.49
C ALA A 246 2.80 -24.67 16.64
N ILE A 247 2.74 -23.37 16.31
CA ILE A 247 2.51 -22.34 17.33
C ILE A 247 1.03 -22.21 17.72
N GLY A 248 0.11 -22.83 16.98
CA GLY A 248 -1.34 -22.77 17.23
C GLY A 248 -1.97 -21.45 16.79
N THR A 249 -1.53 -20.91 15.66
CA THR A 249 -2.05 -19.72 14.99
C THR A 249 -2.86 -20.13 13.76
N VAL A 250 -4.02 -19.55 13.56
CA VAL A 250 -4.82 -19.77 12.35
C VAL A 250 -4.28 -18.90 11.22
N LEU A 251 -3.74 -19.52 10.16
CA LEU A 251 -3.29 -18.82 8.96
C LEU A 251 -4.48 -18.54 8.05
N LEU A 252 -4.67 -17.27 7.70
CA LEU A 252 -5.73 -16.79 6.82
C LEU A 252 -5.12 -16.03 5.65
N HIS A 253 -5.67 -16.25 4.45
CA HIS A 253 -5.27 -15.53 3.25
C HIS A 253 -6.40 -14.65 2.73
N THR A 254 -6.05 -13.52 2.09
CA THR A 254 -7.01 -12.64 1.43
C THR A 254 -7.74 -13.41 0.33
N LYS A 255 -9.04 -13.18 0.21
CA LYS A 255 -9.78 -13.66 -0.97
C LYS A 255 -9.25 -12.96 -2.21
N VAL A 256 -9.16 -13.69 -3.32
CA VAL A 256 -8.73 -13.16 -4.60
C VAL A 256 -9.55 -11.90 -4.93
N ARG A 257 -8.85 -10.78 -5.22
CA ARG A 257 -9.42 -9.44 -5.50
C ARG A 257 -10.10 -8.74 -4.31
N ASP A 258 -9.78 -9.10 -3.08
CA ASP A 258 -10.27 -8.43 -1.87
C ASP A 258 -9.17 -7.62 -1.14
N GLY A 259 -8.60 -6.60 -1.81
CA GLY A 259 -7.56 -5.73 -1.23
C GLY A 259 -8.02 -4.95 0.02
N ALA A 260 -9.33 -4.66 0.15
CA ALA A 260 -9.82 -3.86 1.27
C ALA A 260 -9.76 -4.58 2.63
N SER A 261 -9.58 -5.89 2.66
CA SER A 261 -9.42 -6.66 3.90
C SER A 261 -8.09 -6.40 4.61
N LYS A 262 -7.06 -5.88 3.89
CA LYS A 262 -5.74 -5.50 4.41
C LYS A 262 -5.57 -3.98 4.55
N ALA A 263 -6.65 -3.21 4.58
CA ALA A 263 -6.63 -1.73 4.56
C ALA A 263 -5.77 -1.11 5.68
N LYS A 264 -5.55 -1.82 6.80
CA LYS A 264 -4.78 -1.32 7.95
C LYS A 264 -3.28 -1.30 7.64
N ILE A 265 -2.73 -2.40 7.14
CA ILE A 265 -1.32 -2.46 6.77
C ILE A 265 -1.05 -1.67 5.48
N GLU A 266 -2.00 -1.60 4.53
CA GLU A 266 -1.89 -0.73 3.35
C GLU A 266 -1.83 0.76 3.74
N ARG A 267 -2.64 1.17 4.73
CA ARG A 267 -2.59 2.54 5.27
C ARG A 267 -1.26 2.81 5.99
N PHE A 268 -0.74 1.83 6.74
CA PHE A 268 0.58 1.92 7.34
C PHE A 268 1.67 2.17 6.28
N TRP A 269 1.68 1.41 5.17
CA TRP A 269 2.64 1.62 4.09
C TRP A 269 2.54 2.99 3.44
N ARG A 270 1.33 3.49 3.23
CA ARG A 270 1.13 4.85 2.74
C ARG A 270 1.74 5.87 3.69
N THR A 271 1.43 5.77 4.98
CA THR A 271 1.96 6.66 6.02
C THR A 271 3.48 6.59 6.11
N THR A 272 4.05 5.39 6.04
CA THR A 272 5.50 5.18 6.04
C THR A 272 6.19 5.86 4.86
N LYS A 273 5.62 5.71 3.66
CA LYS A 273 6.17 6.35 2.45
C LYS A 273 6.08 7.88 2.53
N GLU A 274 4.91 8.41 2.89
CA GLU A 274 4.65 9.86 2.89
C GLU A 274 5.37 10.59 4.03
N ARG A 275 5.44 10.01 5.22
CA ARG A 275 5.98 10.70 6.40
C ARG A 275 7.45 10.44 6.68
N TRP A 276 8.02 9.40 6.11
CA TRP A 276 9.39 9.00 6.38
C TRP A 276 10.19 8.74 5.11
N LEU A 277 9.77 7.77 4.27
CA LEU A 277 10.61 7.28 3.19
C LEU A 277 10.90 8.34 2.11
N TYR A 278 9.89 9.14 1.74
CA TYR A 278 10.05 10.19 0.72
C TYR A 278 10.87 11.39 1.19
N GLY A 279 11.01 11.58 2.51
CA GLY A 279 11.86 12.60 3.09
C GLY A 279 13.25 12.11 3.50
N LEU A 280 13.55 10.81 3.30
CA LEU A 280 14.84 10.24 3.66
C LEU A 280 15.89 10.58 2.59
N ASP A 281 17.02 11.12 3.03
CA ASP A 281 18.17 11.30 2.17
C ASP A 281 18.83 9.92 1.90
N MET A 282 18.57 9.38 0.72
CA MET A 282 19.06 8.07 0.33
C MET A 282 20.60 8.03 0.11
N ASP A 283 21.24 9.18 -0.07
CA ASP A 283 22.70 9.26 -0.21
C ASP A 283 23.42 8.97 1.12
N THR A 284 22.71 9.06 2.24
CA THR A 284 23.24 8.69 3.57
C THR A 284 23.10 7.21 3.90
N VAL A 285 22.44 6.42 3.05
CA VAL A 285 22.17 4.99 3.27
C VAL A 285 23.20 4.15 2.51
N HIS A 286 24.25 3.74 3.18
CA HIS A 286 25.38 3.03 2.55
C HIS A 286 25.28 1.50 2.63
N SER A 287 24.42 0.96 3.49
CA SER A 287 24.23 -0.48 3.67
C SER A 287 22.80 -0.86 4.05
N LEU A 288 22.44 -2.11 3.84
CA LEU A 288 21.16 -2.66 4.33
C LEU A 288 21.06 -2.57 5.86
N LYS A 289 22.18 -2.69 6.56
CA LYS A 289 22.25 -2.56 8.02
C LYS A 289 21.90 -1.14 8.49
N ASP A 290 22.45 -0.12 7.84
CA ASP A 290 22.13 1.28 8.14
C ASP A 290 20.65 1.55 7.88
N PHE A 291 20.16 1.09 6.74
CA PHE A 291 18.75 1.26 6.38
C PHE A 291 17.81 0.56 7.39
N ASN A 292 18.15 -0.65 7.84
CA ASN A 292 17.41 -1.33 8.91
C ASN A 292 17.44 -0.56 10.23
N THR A 293 18.53 0.11 10.55
CA THR A 293 18.64 0.94 11.78
C THR A 293 17.69 2.13 11.70
N LEU A 294 17.72 2.89 10.61
CA LEU A 294 16.80 4.01 10.37
C LEU A 294 15.33 3.55 10.36
N PHE A 295 15.06 2.41 9.72
CA PHE A 295 13.71 1.86 9.67
C PHE A 295 13.20 1.43 11.05
N ARG A 296 14.05 0.83 11.87
CA ARG A 296 13.71 0.44 13.25
C ARG A 296 13.39 1.65 14.12
N ASP A 297 14.15 2.73 13.97
CA ASP A 297 13.90 3.97 14.71
C ASP A 297 12.59 4.63 14.27
N TYR A 298 12.28 4.60 12.96
CA TYR A 298 10.99 5.01 12.46
C TYR A 298 9.83 4.16 13.04
N ILE A 299 9.95 2.83 13.04
CA ILE A 299 8.94 1.93 13.62
C ILE A 299 8.73 2.23 15.12
N ARG A 300 9.79 2.49 15.87
CA ARG A 300 9.70 2.88 17.28
C ARG A 300 8.93 4.19 17.43
N SER A 301 9.26 5.19 16.61
CA SER A 301 8.54 6.46 16.58
C SER A 301 7.06 6.28 16.21
N TYR A 302 6.76 5.49 15.16
CA TYR A 302 5.39 5.19 14.75
C TYR A 302 4.58 4.55 15.90
N ASN A 303 5.15 3.57 16.58
CA ASN A 303 4.49 2.86 17.67
C ASN A 303 4.18 3.75 18.90
N THR A 304 4.90 4.86 19.06
CA THR A 304 4.72 5.82 20.18
C THR A 304 4.03 7.12 19.75
N THR A 305 3.71 7.31 18.47
CA THR A 305 3.02 8.49 17.96
C THR A 305 1.51 8.30 18.03
N PHE A 306 0.77 9.36 18.38
CA PHE A 306 -0.69 9.37 18.43
C PHE A 306 -1.29 9.01 17.06
N HIS A 307 -2.22 8.08 17.06
CA HIS A 307 -2.91 7.57 15.89
C HIS A 307 -4.40 7.89 15.95
N SER A 308 -4.87 8.84 15.14
CA SER A 308 -6.26 9.35 15.16
C SER A 308 -7.34 8.28 14.97
N GLY A 309 -7.04 7.20 14.23
CA GLY A 309 -8.02 6.12 13.99
C GLY A 309 -8.24 5.17 15.17
N ILE A 310 -7.44 5.28 16.22
CA ILE A 310 -7.57 4.52 17.48
C ILE A 310 -7.57 5.44 18.70
N GLU A 311 -7.46 6.76 18.48
CA GLU A 311 -7.47 7.81 19.52
C GLU A 311 -6.45 7.57 20.65
N SER A 312 -5.33 6.92 20.34
CA SER A 312 -4.28 6.54 21.27
C SER A 312 -2.95 6.34 20.52
N THR A 313 -1.85 6.13 21.25
CA THR A 313 -0.65 5.56 20.61
C THR A 313 -0.82 4.06 20.42
N PRO A 314 -0.24 3.45 19.37
CA PRO A 314 -0.25 1.99 19.21
C PRO A 314 0.30 1.25 20.43
N PHE A 315 1.32 1.79 21.06
CA PHE A 315 1.96 1.19 22.22
C PHE A 315 1.09 1.24 23.49
N ASP A 316 0.37 2.34 23.73
CA ASP A 316 -0.52 2.41 24.89
C ASP A 316 -1.72 1.49 24.70
N ARG A 317 -2.32 1.48 23.51
CA ARG A 317 -3.43 0.56 23.21
C ARG A 317 -3.01 -0.92 23.26
N TYR A 318 -1.76 -1.24 22.96
CA TYR A 318 -1.20 -2.57 23.21
C TYR A 318 -1.19 -2.90 24.71
N LYS A 319 -0.74 -1.96 25.55
CA LYS A 319 -0.65 -2.18 27.01
C LYS A 319 -2.00 -2.50 27.65
N ASP A 320 -3.08 -1.91 27.14
CA ASP A 320 -4.42 -2.08 27.70
C ASP A 320 -4.93 -3.53 27.64
N THR A 321 -4.46 -4.31 26.65
CA THR A 321 -4.96 -5.67 26.41
C THR A 321 -3.84 -6.71 26.22
N LYS A 322 -2.57 -6.37 26.52
CA LYS A 322 -1.40 -7.23 26.31
C LYS A 322 -1.50 -8.58 27.03
N ASP A 323 -2.18 -8.63 28.16
CA ASP A 323 -2.30 -9.83 28.98
C ASP A 323 -3.25 -10.89 28.39
N GLN A 324 -3.96 -10.53 27.30
CA GLN A 324 -4.86 -11.44 26.59
C GLN A 324 -4.16 -12.27 25.50
N ILE A 325 -2.92 -11.93 25.15
CA ILE A 325 -2.14 -12.71 24.18
C ILE A 325 -1.44 -13.88 24.89
N ARG A 326 -1.41 -15.01 24.23
CA ARG A 326 -0.72 -16.20 24.73
C ARG A 326 0.79 -16.05 24.59
N PRO A 327 1.59 -16.16 25.67
CA PRO A 327 3.05 -16.17 25.55
C PRO A 327 3.56 -17.44 24.85
N PRO A 328 4.73 -17.43 24.21
CA PRO A 328 5.38 -18.65 23.76
C PRO A 328 5.74 -19.54 24.97
N LYS A 329 5.71 -20.86 24.80
CA LYS A 329 5.95 -21.80 25.90
C LYS A 329 7.38 -21.70 26.46
N SER A 330 8.37 -21.66 25.57
CA SER A 330 9.77 -21.37 25.84
C SER A 330 10.48 -20.88 24.57
N ARG A 331 11.73 -20.46 24.70
CA ARG A 331 12.54 -20.06 23.55
C ARG A 331 12.89 -21.28 22.68
N GLU A 332 13.24 -22.39 23.29
CA GLU A 332 13.57 -23.64 22.63
C GLU A 332 12.38 -24.18 21.85
N TRP A 333 11.19 -24.19 22.48
CA TRP A 333 9.94 -24.53 21.78
C TRP A 333 9.68 -23.65 20.57
N LEU A 334 9.92 -22.35 20.70
CA LEU A 334 9.74 -21.42 19.58
C LEU A 334 10.75 -21.71 18.48
N ASP A 335 12.03 -21.98 18.84
CA ASP A 335 13.06 -22.35 17.89
C ASP A 335 12.69 -23.63 17.11
N GLU A 336 12.14 -24.64 17.77
CA GLU A 336 11.65 -25.85 17.12
C GLU A 336 10.45 -25.63 16.20
N CYS A 337 9.49 -24.79 16.62
CA CYS A 337 8.31 -24.45 15.79
C CYS A 337 8.70 -23.80 14.46
N PHE A 338 9.79 -23.03 14.43
CA PHE A 338 10.28 -22.31 13.25
C PHE A 338 11.34 -23.08 12.44
N LEU A 339 11.61 -24.35 12.75
CA LEU A 339 12.41 -25.20 11.87
C LEU A 339 11.62 -25.56 10.61
N ASN A 340 12.25 -25.38 9.47
CA ASN A 340 11.73 -25.89 8.21
C ASN A 340 11.76 -27.42 8.20
N ARG A 341 10.76 -28.02 7.56
CA ARG A 341 10.59 -29.49 7.52
C ARG A 341 10.44 -29.92 6.07
N ILE A 342 11.28 -30.88 5.66
CA ILE A 342 11.18 -31.49 4.33
C ILE A 342 11.37 -33.02 4.47
N SER A 343 10.65 -33.74 3.63
CA SER A 343 10.85 -35.21 3.54
C SER A 343 11.60 -35.53 2.26
N ARG A 344 12.70 -36.27 2.37
CA ARG A 344 13.55 -36.65 1.23
C ARG A 344 13.92 -38.14 1.29
N LYS A 345 14.08 -38.73 0.12
CA LYS A 345 14.63 -40.13 0.02
C LYS A 345 16.15 -40.06 0.00
N VAL A 346 16.78 -40.81 0.89
CA VAL A 346 18.23 -40.98 0.87
C VAL A 346 18.63 -41.85 -0.30
N ARG A 347 19.55 -41.37 -1.10
CA ARG A 347 20.04 -42.05 -2.31
C ARG A 347 20.97 -43.21 -1.96
N LYS A 348 21.27 -44.08 -2.97
CA LYS A 348 22.20 -45.20 -2.85
C LYS A 348 23.63 -44.78 -2.46
N ASP A 349 24.01 -43.56 -2.77
CA ASP A 349 25.30 -42.97 -2.45
C ASP A 349 25.34 -42.29 -1.08
N SER A 350 24.35 -42.58 -0.22
CA SER A 350 24.22 -42.01 1.13
C SER A 350 24.05 -40.47 1.11
N THR A 351 23.41 -39.92 0.09
CA THR A 351 23.15 -38.47 0.00
C THR A 351 21.67 -38.15 -0.05
N VAL A 352 21.32 -36.94 0.39
CA VAL A 352 20.02 -36.29 0.16
C VAL A 352 20.24 -35.01 -0.61
N SER A 353 19.28 -34.62 -1.49
CA SER A 353 19.33 -33.36 -2.21
C SER A 353 18.32 -32.40 -1.62
N ILE A 354 18.79 -31.21 -1.23
CA ILE A 354 18.00 -30.09 -0.74
C ILE A 354 18.40 -28.86 -1.58
N ASP A 355 17.47 -28.23 -2.24
CA ASP A 355 17.67 -27.03 -3.09
C ASP A 355 18.85 -27.18 -4.10
N ARG A 356 18.94 -28.38 -4.72
CA ARG A 356 19.99 -28.77 -5.68
C ARG A 356 21.39 -28.96 -5.06
N VAL A 357 21.52 -28.82 -3.75
CA VAL A 357 22.76 -29.14 -3.01
C VAL A 357 22.65 -30.54 -2.45
N SER A 358 23.74 -31.31 -2.47
CA SER A 358 23.80 -32.65 -1.88
C SER A 358 24.37 -32.59 -0.48
N TYR A 359 23.76 -33.38 0.42
CA TYR A 359 24.17 -33.49 1.82
C TYR A 359 24.40 -34.99 2.14
N ASP A 360 25.47 -35.30 2.85
CA ASP A 360 25.76 -36.64 3.32
C ASP A 360 24.81 -37.02 4.47
N ALA A 361 24.20 -38.18 4.35
CA ALA A 361 23.31 -38.75 5.35
C ALA A 361 23.90 -40.06 5.88
N PRO A 362 23.59 -40.50 7.11
CA PRO A 362 24.05 -41.80 7.63
C PRO A 362 23.58 -42.96 6.74
N MET A 363 24.46 -43.95 6.53
CA MET A 363 24.24 -45.07 5.62
C MET A 363 23.00 -45.92 5.99
N GLN A 364 22.64 -45.96 7.27
CA GLN A 364 21.46 -46.67 7.77
C GLN A 364 20.14 -46.22 7.14
N PHE A 365 20.09 -45.00 6.60
CA PHE A 365 18.91 -44.45 5.96
C PHE A 365 18.87 -44.62 4.43
N ILE A 366 19.86 -45.29 3.83
CA ILE A 366 19.90 -45.51 2.36
C ILE A 366 18.59 -46.17 1.91
N GLY A 367 17.95 -45.55 0.90
CA GLY A 367 16.70 -46.02 0.32
C GLY A 367 15.45 -45.64 1.10
N GLN A 368 15.58 -45.16 2.32
CA GLN A 368 14.47 -44.72 3.16
C GLN A 368 14.10 -43.26 2.87
N ARG A 369 12.85 -42.90 3.18
CA ARG A 369 12.39 -41.50 3.20
C ARG A 369 12.55 -41.01 4.64
N VAL A 370 13.29 -39.92 4.79
CA VAL A 370 13.62 -39.32 6.09
C VAL A 370 13.06 -37.92 6.21
N ASP A 371 12.68 -37.50 7.41
CA ASP A 371 12.25 -36.14 7.73
C ASP A 371 13.46 -35.34 8.20
N ILE A 372 13.68 -34.24 7.51
CA ILE A 372 14.81 -33.34 7.74
C ILE A 372 14.28 -32.04 8.29
N ARG A 373 14.88 -31.54 9.36
CA ARG A 373 14.61 -30.23 9.95
C ARG A 373 15.84 -29.36 9.88
N PHE A 374 15.65 -28.09 9.58
CA PHE A 374 16.74 -27.10 9.49
C PHE A 374 16.22 -25.70 9.77
N ARG A 375 17.10 -24.80 10.21
CA ARG A 375 16.76 -23.37 10.35
C ARG A 375 16.65 -22.71 8.97
N PRO A 376 15.69 -21.80 8.76
CA PRO A 376 15.66 -21.00 7.55
C PRO A 376 17.01 -20.32 7.29
N ASN A 377 17.53 -20.43 6.07
CA ASN A 377 18.84 -19.88 5.64
C ASN A 377 20.09 -20.43 6.35
N ASP A 378 19.97 -21.52 7.14
CA ASP A 378 21.08 -22.16 7.86
C ASP A 378 21.00 -23.68 7.67
N MET A 379 21.58 -24.14 6.57
CA MET A 379 21.62 -25.57 6.23
C MET A 379 22.63 -26.39 7.06
N ASP A 380 23.57 -25.72 7.74
CA ASP A 380 24.48 -26.40 8.65
C ASP A 380 23.75 -26.92 9.90
N SER A 381 22.57 -26.35 10.18
CA SER A 381 21.67 -26.85 11.24
C SER A 381 20.82 -28.05 10.83
N ALA A 382 20.95 -28.55 9.59
CA ALA A 382 20.08 -29.60 9.07
C ALA A 382 20.32 -30.94 9.77
N VAL A 383 19.24 -31.53 10.28
CA VAL A 383 19.26 -32.83 10.98
C VAL A 383 18.14 -33.74 10.47
N ILE A 384 18.40 -35.02 10.36
CA ILE A 384 17.37 -36.06 10.21
C ILE A 384 16.80 -36.35 11.59
N ILE A 385 15.48 -36.32 11.71
CA ILE A 385 14.77 -36.65 12.94
C ILE A 385 14.14 -38.02 12.79
N THR A 386 14.42 -38.93 13.76
CA THR A 386 13.80 -40.24 13.89
C THR A 386 13.41 -40.46 15.35
N GLU A 387 12.76 -41.58 15.62
CA GLU A 387 12.45 -42.02 16.99
C GLU A 387 13.72 -42.30 17.80
N ASP A 388 14.79 -42.75 17.12
CA ASP A 388 16.09 -43.13 17.74
C ASP A 388 17.00 -41.91 17.99
N GLY A 389 16.63 -40.71 17.51
CA GLY A 389 17.41 -39.48 17.73
C GLY A 389 17.54 -38.56 16.53
N GLN A 390 18.51 -37.66 16.65
CA GLN A 390 18.81 -36.63 15.64
C GLN A 390 20.17 -36.93 14.99
N PHE A 391 20.21 -36.92 13.66
CA PHE A 391 21.39 -37.20 12.86
C PHE A 391 21.73 -35.99 11.99
N PRO A 392 22.88 -35.31 12.23
CA PRO A 392 23.26 -34.14 11.48
C PRO A 392 23.55 -34.48 10.02
N LEU A 393 23.15 -33.55 9.12
CA LEU A 393 23.51 -33.57 7.71
C LEU A 393 24.71 -32.66 7.49
N ARG A 394 25.62 -33.04 6.61
CA ARG A 394 26.76 -32.24 6.20
C ARG A 394 26.75 -32.08 4.71
N GLN A 395 27.08 -30.88 4.22
CA GLN A 395 27.19 -30.67 2.78
C GLN A 395 28.24 -31.61 2.18
N THR A 396 27.88 -32.34 1.11
CA THR A 396 28.72 -33.34 0.50
C THR A 396 29.98 -32.73 -0.10
N ASN A 397 31.14 -33.16 0.42
CA ASN A 397 32.44 -32.86 -0.18
C ASN A 397 32.98 -34.11 -0.93
N LYS A 398 32.84 -34.12 -2.25
CA LYS A 398 33.22 -35.27 -3.08
C LYS A 398 34.71 -35.60 -2.99
N ASN A 399 35.59 -34.63 -2.79
CA ASN A 399 37.03 -34.82 -2.67
C ASN A 399 37.41 -35.48 -1.35
N GLU A 400 36.73 -35.10 -0.26
CA GLU A 400 36.91 -35.69 1.04
C GLU A 400 36.35 -37.14 1.06
N ASN A 401 35.16 -37.33 0.50
CA ASN A 401 34.52 -38.65 0.40
C ASN A 401 35.32 -39.68 -0.42
N CYS A 402 36.13 -39.23 -1.36
CA CYS A 402 37.04 -40.09 -2.12
C CYS A 402 38.14 -40.71 -1.23
N ARG A 403 38.53 -40.03 -0.14
CA ARG A 403 39.60 -40.44 0.77
C ARG A 403 39.08 -41.15 2.03
N THR A 404 37.78 -41.07 2.30
CA THR A 404 37.18 -41.66 3.50
C THR A 404 36.97 -43.17 3.32
N LYS A 405 37.55 -43.97 4.23
CA LYS A 405 37.27 -45.39 4.29
C LYS A 405 35.81 -45.62 4.64
N ARG A 406 35.06 -46.19 3.70
CA ARG A 406 33.68 -46.60 3.97
C ARG A 406 33.71 -47.87 4.81
N MET A 407 32.93 -47.92 5.90
CA MET A 407 32.64 -49.18 6.54
C MET A 407 31.89 -50.06 5.54
N GLY A 408 32.50 -51.15 5.09
CA GLY A 408 31.82 -52.14 4.27
C GLY A 408 30.62 -52.65 5.07
N GLY A 409 29.39 -52.48 4.56
CA GLY A 409 28.25 -53.19 5.10
C GLY A 409 28.52 -54.70 5.09
N PRO A 410 27.77 -55.50 5.84
CA PRO A 410 27.93 -56.97 5.82
C PRO A 410 27.84 -57.41 4.36
N VAL A 411 28.92 -58.06 3.89
CA VAL A 411 28.94 -58.69 2.58
C VAL A 411 27.94 -59.84 2.65
N ILE A 412 26.79 -59.67 2.01
CA ILE A 412 25.85 -60.76 1.81
C ILE A 412 26.54 -61.73 0.83
N ASP A 413 27.05 -62.76 1.35
CA ASP A 413 27.66 -63.82 0.54
C ASP A 413 26.57 -64.70 -0.09
N TYR A 414 26.18 -64.28 -1.30
CA TYR A 414 25.16 -64.99 -2.09
C TYR A 414 25.51 -66.43 -2.40
N ALA A 415 26.81 -66.80 -2.33
CA ALA A 415 27.23 -68.16 -2.51
C ALA A 415 26.81 -69.09 -1.31
N LYS A 416 26.62 -68.49 -0.12
CA LYS A 416 26.11 -69.23 1.06
C LYS A 416 24.59 -69.31 1.14
N MET A 417 23.88 -68.48 0.32
CA MET A 417 22.41 -68.54 0.25
C MET A 417 21.91 -69.59 -0.79
N GLY A 418 22.78 -70.14 -1.62
CA GLY A 418 22.41 -71.04 -2.72
C GLY A 418 22.45 -72.56 -2.31
N GLY A 419 22.49 -72.86 -1.04
CA GLY A 419 22.63 -74.26 -0.58
C GLY A 419 21.44 -74.89 0.10
N ALA A 420 20.22 -74.69 -0.44
CA ALA A 420 19.06 -75.45 0.07
C ALA A 420 18.02 -75.60 -1.07
N HIS A 421 18.40 -76.40 -2.05
CA HIS A 421 17.40 -77.05 -2.91
C HIS A 421 17.98 -78.40 -3.35
N VAL A 422 17.63 -79.43 -2.66
CA VAL A 422 17.13 -80.71 -3.18
C VAL A 422 16.17 -81.25 -2.17
#